data_1da4af244c9902e746b7b3280aaad932
#
_entry.id   1da4af244c9902e746b7b3280aaad932
#
_cell.length_a   1.000
_cell.length_b   1.000
_cell.length_c   1.000
_cell.angle_alpha   90.00
_cell.angle_beta   90.00
_cell.angle_gamma   90.00
#
_symmetry.space_group_name_H-M   'P 1'
#
loop_
_entity.id
_entity.type
_entity.pdbx_description
1 polymer ?
#
loop_
_entity_poly.entity_id
_entity_poly.type
_entity_poly.pdbx_seq_one_letter_code
_entity_poly.pdbx_strand_id
1 'polypeptide(L)'
;MPLGRRRGWAADRDGLPSLVMQPHSPAAAPRWMTWCLVAAGVYNLAWGGLTVLVPNWLFDLTGMDRPNYPFIWQCVGMIVGVYGIGYLAAARDPVRHWPIVLVGFLGKIFGPLGYLMGLVKGEVPAAFGVTLPTNDLVWWVPFALILLRAWRAHAEPAR
;
A
#
# COMPACT_ATOMS: atom_id res chain seq x y z
N MET A 1 28.18 78.97 -2.17
CA MET A 1 28.49 77.56 -2.51
C MET A 1 27.55 76.66 -1.72
N PRO A 2 26.53 76.06 -2.34
CA PRO A 2 25.68 75.07 -1.65
C PRO A 2 26.16 73.66 -1.95
N LEU A 3 26.36 72.88 -0.88
CA LEU A 3 26.80 71.50 -0.87
C LEU A 3 25.75 70.62 -1.45
N GLY A 4 26.18 69.77 -2.41
CA GLY A 4 25.34 68.81 -3.15
C GLY A 4 24.69 67.77 -2.25
N ARG A 5 23.41 67.62 -2.45
CA ARG A 5 22.61 66.49 -1.92
C ARG A 5 23.09 65.21 -2.58
N ARG A 6 23.68 64.32 -1.79
CA ARG A 6 23.87 62.91 -2.17
C ARG A 6 22.51 62.31 -2.36
N ARG A 7 22.16 61.99 -3.60
CA ARG A 7 21.02 61.13 -3.87
C ARG A 7 21.36 59.74 -3.37
N GLY A 8 20.67 59.35 -2.31
CA GLY A 8 20.71 57.99 -1.82
C GLY A 8 20.19 57.03 -2.89
N TRP A 9 20.97 56.07 -3.23
CA TRP A 9 20.53 54.92 -4.00
C TRP A 9 19.57 54.09 -3.14
N ALA A 10 18.28 54.40 -3.20
CA ALA A 10 17.26 53.44 -2.83
C ALA A 10 17.23 52.45 -3.96
N ALA A 11 17.83 51.30 -3.78
CA ALA A 11 17.64 50.17 -4.68
C ALA A 11 16.16 49.78 -4.65
N ASP A 12 15.49 50.07 -5.74
CA ASP A 12 14.12 49.59 -6.01
C ASP A 12 14.18 48.08 -6.06
N ARG A 13 13.69 47.44 -4.99
CA ARG A 13 13.65 45.98 -4.87
C ARG A 13 12.42 45.34 -5.56
N ASP A 14 11.65 46.16 -6.25
CA ASP A 14 10.32 45.74 -6.75
C ASP A 14 10.33 45.34 -8.22
N GLY A 15 11.50 45.17 -8.85
CA GLY A 15 11.62 44.85 -10.29
C GLY A 15 12.00 43.42 -10.66
N LEU A 16 12.25 42.55 -9.71
CA LEU A 16 12.48 41.14 -10.01
C LEU A 16 11.14 40.37 -9.90
N PRO A 17 10.63 39.77 -11.00
CA PRO A 17 9.54 38.84 -10.87
C PRO A 17 10.00 37.76 -9.88
N SER A 18 9.42 37.74 -8.70
CA SER A 18 9.60 36.66 -7.76
C SER A 18 9.09 35.38 -8.46
N LEU A 19 10.01 34.67 -9.11
CA LEU A 19 9.81 33.29 -9.49
C LEU A 19 9.71 32.48 -8.18
N VAL A 20 8.70 32.80 -7.39
CA VAL A 20 8.24 31.91 -6.34
C VAL A 20 7.75 30.69 -7.11
N MET A 21 8.66 29.72 -7.30
CA MET A 21 8.27 28.38 -7.68
C MET A 21 7.23 27.96 -6.66
N GLN A 22 5.97 28.10 -7.03
CA GLN A 22 4.89 27.53 -6.22
C GLN A 22 5.19 26.03 -6.15
N PRO A 23 5.42 25.48 -4.96
CA PRO A 23 5.56 24.04 -4.86
C PRO A 23 4.28 23.46 -5.44
N HIS A 24 4.40 22.74 -6.54
CA HIS A 24 3.29 22.01 -7.12
C HIS A 24 2.84 21.03 -6.05
N SER A 25 1.79 21.37 -5.32
CA SER A 25 1.13 20.42 -4.45
C SER A 25 0.69 19.26 -5.35
N PRO A 26 1.28 18.09 -5.20
CA PRO A 26 0.84 16.94 -6.00
C PRO A 26 -0.66 16.80 -5.77
N ALA A 27 -1.42 16.72 -6.86
CA ALA A 27 -2.88 16.62 -6.79
C ALA A 27 -3.26 15.53 -5.77
N ALA A 28 -4.04 15.92 -4.78
CA ALA A 28 -4.39 15.03 -3.67
C ALA A 28 -4.87 13.68 -4.20
N ALA A 29 -4.40 12.60 -3.59
CA ALA A 29 -4.79 11.26 -4.00
C ALA A 29 -6.33 11.11 -3.89
N PRO A 30 -7.00 10.49 -4.88
CA PRO A 30 -8.44 10.25 -4.81
C PRO A 30 -8.82 9.49 -3.53
N ARG A 31 -9.88 9.91 -2.88
CA ARG A 31 -10.34 9.36 -1.59
C ARG A 31 -10.57 7.84 -1.62
N TRP A 32 -10.94 7.28 -2.78
CA TRP A 32 -11.13 5.85 -2.91
C TRP A 32 -9.86 5.04 -2.63
N MET A 33 -8.66 5.57 -2.94
CA MET A 33 -7.39 4.91 -2.66
C MET A 33 -7.15 4.77 -1.15
N THR A 34 -7.42 5.84 -0.40
CA THR A 34 -7.38 5.83 1.06
C THR A 34 -8.33 4.78 1.62
N TRP A 35 -9.61 4.79 1.20
CA TRP A 35 -10.59 3.83 1.71
C TRP A 35 -10.29 2.39 1.31
N CYS A 36 -9.75 2.17 0.11
CA CYS A 36 -9.28 0.85 -0.32
C CYS A 36 -8.18 0.32 0.62
N LEU A 37 -7.16 1.14 0.91
CA LEU A 37 -6.06 0.72 1.79
C LEU A 37 -6.52 0.56 3.24
N VAL A 38 -7.46 1.37 3.72
CA VAL A 38 -8.08 1.17 5.03
C VAL A 38 -8.83 -0.17 5.08
N ALA A 39 -9.63 -0.47 4.07
CA ALA A 39 -10.37 -1.74 3.99
C ALA A 39 -9.40 -2.95 3.94
N ALA A 40 -8.34 -2.88 3.11
CA ALA A 40 -7.31 -3.91 3.04
C ALA A 40 -6.57 -4.07 4.38
N GLY A 41 -6.28 -2.96 5.06
CA GLY A 41 -5.62 -2.95 6.36
C GLY A 41 -6.46 -3.64 7.43
N VAL A 42 -7.73 -3.26 7.54
CA VAL A 42 -8.69 -3.86 8.50
C VAL A 42 -8.88 -5.35 8.20
N TYR A 43 -9.05 -5.71 6.92
CA TYR A 43 -9.18 -7.10 6.49
C TYR A 43 -7.96 -7.93 6.93
N ASN A 44 -6.76 -7.47 6.63
CA ASN A 44 -5.53 -8.19 6.99
C ASN A 44 -5.33 -8.31 8.50
N LEU A 45 -5.70 -7.28 9.28
CA LEU A 45 -5.66 -7.35 10.75
C LEU A 45 -6.65 -8.38 11.28
N ALA A 46 -7.87 -8.40 10.75
CA ALA A 46 -8.90 -9.36 11.15
C ALA A 46 -8.48 -10.80 10.79
N TRP A 47 -8.01 -11.01 9.56
CA TRP A 47 -7.56 -12.33 9.09
C TRP A 47 -6.32 -12.80 9.86
N GLY A 48 -5.33 -11.94 10.02
CA GLY A 48 -4.11 -12.24 10.78
C GLY A 48 -4.42 -12.53 12.25
N GLY A 49 -5.26 -11.71 12.88
CA GLY A 49 -5.72 -11.90 14.25
C GLY A 49 -6.46 -13.22 14.43
N LEU A 50 -7.37 -13.57 13.51
CA LEU A 50 -8.08 -14.86 13.52
C LEU A 50 -7.11 -16.03 13.41
N THR A 51 -6.13 -15.94 12.51
CA THR A 51 -5.11 -16.98 12.32
C THR A 51 -4.21 -17.17 13.56
N VAL A 52 -3.90 -16.09 14.26
CA VAL A 52 -3.11 -16.15 15.50
C VAL A 52 -3.92 -16.72 16.66
N LEU A 53 -5.17 -16.30 16.83
CA LEU A 53 -6.00 -16.67 17.97
C LEU A 53 -6.64 -18.06 17.81
N VAL A 54 -6.99 -18.45 16.58
CA VAL A 54 -7.63 -19.72 16.25
C VAL A 54 -6.89 -20.40 15.08
N PRO A 55 -5.64 -20.87 15.28
CA PRO A 55 -4.78 -21.30 14.17
C PRO A 55 -5.32 -22.45 13.32
N ASN A 56 -6.23 -23.25 13.83
CA ASN A 56 -6.76 -24.42 13.12
C ASN A 56 -8.03 -24.11 12.29
N TRP A 57 -8.62 -22.91 12.45
CA TRP A 57 -9.94 -22.60 11.86
C TRP A 57 -10.00 -22.84 10.35
N LEU A 58 -8.95 -22.49 9.63
CA LEU A 58 -8.91 -22.63 8.17
C LEU A 58 -8.73 -24.09 7.74
N PHE A 59 -7.92 -24.85 8.45
CA PHE A 59 -7.69 -26.28 8.20
C PHE A 59 -8.99 -27.05 8.44
N ASP A 60 -9.68 -26.78 9.53
CA ASP A 60 -10.96 -27.41 9.85
C ASP A 60 -12.05 -27.04 8.81
N LEU A 61 -12.06 -25.77 8.33
CA LEU A 61 -13.00 -25.30 7.32
C LEU A 61 -12.77 -25.95 5.94
N THR A 62 -11.52 -26.16 5.57
CA THR A 62 -11.14 -26.65 4.23
C THR A 62 -10.92 -28.16 4.16
N GLY A 63 -11.01 -28.86 5.30
CA GLY A 63 -10.77 -30.31 5.39
C GLY A 63 -9.30 -30.69 5.25
N MET A 64 -8.38 -29.76 5.48
CA MET A 64 -6.94 -30.02 5.51
C MET A 64 -6.52 -30.60 6.85
N ASP A 65 -5.47 -31.42 6.84
CA ASP A 65 -4.81 -31.84 8.07
C ASP A 65 -4.26 -30.63 8.82
N ARG A 66 -4.45 -30.63 10.15
CA ARG A 66 -3.92 -29.56 10.98
C ARG A 66 -2.39 -29.56 10.95
N PRO A 67 -1.74 -28.38 10.96
CA PRO A 67 -0.29 -28.30 10.85
C PRO A 67 0.39 -28.93 12.08
N ASN A 68 1.46 -29.67 11.86
CA ASN A 68 2.27 -30.26 12.94
C ASN A 68 2.86 -29.19 13.88
N TYR A 69 3.09 -27.99 13.37
CA TYR A 69 3.64 -26.85 14.09
C TYR A 69 2.73 -25.62 13.95
N PRO A 70 1.63 -25.53 14.72
CA PRO A 70 0.67 -24.41 14.60
C PRO A 70 1.30 -23.04 14.74
N PHE A 71 2.40 -22.89 15.51
CA PHE A 71 3.09 -21.63 15.69
C PHE A 71 3.64 -21.06 14.36
N ILE A 72 4.06 -21.89 13.42
CA ILE A 72 4.52 -21.44 12.10
C ILE A 72 3.35 -20.78 11.35
N TRP A 73 2.17 -21.39 11.43
CA TRP A 73 0.96 -20.81 10.82
C TRP A 73 0.53 -19.52 11.53
N GLN A 74 0.68 -19.46 12.86
CA GLN A 74 0.47 -18.21 13.60
C GLN A 74 1.46 -17.12 13.18
N CYS A 75 2.74 -17.45 12.90
CA CYS A 75 3.69 -16.49 12.32
C CYS A 75 3.20 -15.93 10.97
N VAL A 76 2.60 -16.76 10.11
CA VAL A 76 1.95 -16.27 8.87
C VAL A 76 0.85 -15.27 9.19
N GLY A 77 0.00 -15.56 10.18
CA GLY A 77 -1.03 -14.64 10.66
C GLY A 77 -0.45 -13.31 11.15
N MET A 78 0.64 -13.33 11.92
CA MET A 78 1.33 -12.11 12.37
C MET A 78 1.87 -11.30 11.20
N ILE A 79 2.52 -11.94 10.22
CA ILE A 79 3.03 -11.28 9.01
C ILE A 79 1.89 -10.59 8.24
N VAL A 80 0.77 -11.28 8.04
CA VAL A 80 -0.40 -10.69 7.37
C VAL A 80 -0.95 -9.51 8.17
N GLY A 81 -0.99 -9.60 9.50
CA GLY A 81 -1.37 -8.50 10.37
C GLY A 81 -0.45 -7.28 10.24
N VAL A 82 0.86 -7.49 10.16
CA VAL A 82 1.85 -6.41 9.92
C VAL A 82 1.63 -5.74 8.58
N TYR A 83 1.32 -6.49 7.51
CA TYR A 83 0.88 -5.88 6.23
C TYR A 83 -0.37 -5.02 6.42
N GLY A 84 -1.32 -5.44 7.26
CA GLY A 84 -2.50 -4.64 7.60
C GLY A 84 -2.14 -3.28 8.20
N ILE A 85 -1.20 -3.25 9.16
CA ILE A 85 -0.66 -2.00 9.73
C ILE A 85 -0.02 -1.14 8.62
N GLY A 86 0.77 -1.77 7.74
CA GLY A 86 1.41 -1.09 6.61
C GLY A 86 0.39 -0.41 5.70
N TYR A 87 -0.71 -1.08 5.35
CA TYR A 87 -1.78 -0.50 4.52
C TYR A 87 -2.48 0.68 5.20
N LEU A 88 -2.74 0.60 6.50
CA LEU A 88 -3.31 1.71 7.27
C LEU A 88 -2.36 2.92 7.30
N ALA A 89 -1.06 2.68 7.42
CA ALA A 89 -0.05 3.74 7.32
C ALA A 89 -0.02 4.35 5.92
N ALA A 90 -0.04 3.53 4.87
CA ALA A 90 -0.03 3.97 3.47
C ALA A 90 -1.31 4.71 3.07
N ALA A 91 -2.44 4.44 3.73
CA ALA A 91 -3.72 5.11 3.48
C ALA A 91 -3.68 6.63 3.70
N ARG A 92 -2.72 7.15 4.48
CA ARG A 92 -2.54 8.59 4.71
C ARG A 92 -2.10 9.33 3.43
N ASP A 93 -1.24 8.69 2.64
CA ASP A 93 -0.78 9.18 1.34
C ASP A 93 -0.43 7.98 0.44
N PRO A 94 -1.42 7.42 -0.28
CA PRO A 94 -1.24 6.22 -1.08
C PRO A 94 -0.18 6.35 -2.19
N VAL A 95 0.00 7.55 -2.73
CA VAL A 95 0.97 7.82 -3.80
C VAL A 95 2.39 7.86 -3.24
N ARG A 96 2.59 8.52 -2.12
CA ARG A 96 3.90 8.61 -1.47
C ARG A 96 4.36 7.25 -0.92
N HIS A 97 3.44 6.48 -0.34
CA HIS A 97 3.75 5.19 0.30
C HIS A 97 3.55 4.00 -0.64
N TRP A 98 3.62 4.23 -1.96
CA TRP A 98 3.48 3.19 -2.97
C TRP A 98 4.36 1.94 -2.77
N PRO A 99 5.58 2.00 -2.19
CA PRO A 99 6.37 0.79 -1.97
C PRO A 99 5.67 -0.22 -1.05
N ILE A 100 4.93 0.25 -0.05
CA ILE A 100 4.14 -0.63 0.82
C ILE A 100 3.03 -1.32 0.02
N VAL A 101 2.36 -0.55 -0.86
CA VAL A 101 1.31 -1.09 -1.73
C VAL A 101 1.89 -2.11 -2.73
N LEU A 102 3.09 -1.84 -3.29
CA LEU A 102 3.78 -2.76 -4.20
C LEU A 102 4.10 -4.10 -3.52
N VAL A 103 4.73 -4.06 -2.35
CA VAL A 103 5.08 -5.29 -1.61
C VAL A 103 3.82 -6.09 -1.28
N GLY A 104 2.76 -5.40 -0.85
CA GLY A 104 1.48 -6.04 -0.61
C GLY A 104 0.84 -6.61 -1.87
N PHE A 105 0.91 -5.91 -2.99
CA PHE A 105 0.40 -6.38 -4.28
C PHE A 105 1.12 -7.65 -4.76
N LEU A 106 2.44 -7.69 -4.63
CA LEU A 106 3.22 -8.89 -4.95
C LEU A 106 2.80 -10.08 -4.08
N GLY A 107 2.57 -9.86 -2.78
CA GLY A 107 2.04 -10.89 -1.90
C GLY A 107 0.69 -11.44 -2.37
N LYS A 108 -0.21 -10.55 -2.82
CA LYS A 108 -1.52 -10.92 -3.38
C LYS A 108 -1.44 -11.66 -4.71
N ILE A 109 -0.36 -11.51 -5.47
CA ILE A 109 -0.10 -12.29 -6.70
C ILE A 109 0.53 -13.64 -6.34
N PHE A 110 1.54 -13.65 -5.48
CA PHE A 110 2.27 -14.88 -5.16
C PHE A 110 1.44 -15.85 -4.33
N GLY A 111 0.48 -15.38 -3.52
CA GLY A 111 -0.45 -16.24 -2.80
C GLY A 111 -1.21 -17.21 -3.73
N PRO A 112 -2.00 -16.68 -4.69
CA PRO A 112 -2.69 -17.51 -5.70
C PRO A 112 -1.75 -18.39 -6.53
N LEU A 113 -0.56 -17.90 -6.90
CA LEU A 113 0.42 -18.73 -7.63
C LEU A 113 0.90 -19.89 -6.77
N GLY A 114 1.21 -19.66 -5.50
CA GLY A 114 1.58 -20.71 -4.55
C GLY A 114 0.47 -21.75 -4.37
N TYR A 115 -0.78 -21.27 -4.23
CA TYR A 115 -1.93 -22.15 -4.17
C TYR A 115 -2.05 -23.04 -5.43
N LEU A 116 -1.96 -22.44 -6.63
CA LEU A 116 -2.04 -23.20 -7.89
C LEU A 116 -0.93 -24.25 -8.00
N MET A 117 0.29 -23.91 -7.58
CA MET A 117 1.40 -24.86 -7.54
C MET A 117 1.11 -26.01 -6.58
N GLY A 118 0.62 -25.74 -5.38
CA GLY A 118 0.25 -26.75 -4.40
C GLY A 118 -0.92 -27.62 -4.88
N LEU A 119 -1.90 -27.02 -5.56
CA LEU A 119 -3.04 -27.75 -6.13
C LEU A 119 -2.59 -28.75 -7.22
N VAL A 120 -1.72 -28.33 -8.14
CA VAL A 120 -1.18 -29.19 -9.21
C VAL A 120 -0.37 -30.34 -8.64
N LYS A 121 0.35 -30.12 -7.54
CA LYS A 121 1.13 -31.18 -6.84
C LYS A 121 0.27 -32.07 -5.96
N GLY A 122 -1.01 -31.76 -5.77
CA GLY A 122 -1.88 -32.49 -4.84
C GLY A 122 -1.57 -32.25 -3.36
N GLU A 123 -0.83 -31.17 -3.03
CA GLU A 123 -0.44 -30.81 -1.66
C GLU A 123 -1.53 -30.01 -0.95
N VAL A 124 -2.44 -29.38 -1.70
CA VAL A 124 -3.50 -28.52 -1.17
C VAL A 124 -4.85 -28.89 -1.78
N PRO A 125 -5.92 -29.05 -0.98
CA PRO A 125 -7.24 -29.35 -1.51
C PRO A 125 -7.84 -28.14 -2.23
N ALA A 126 -8.68 -28.38 -3.25
CA ALA A 126 -9.37 -27.32 -3.98
C ALA A 126 -10.21 -26.41 -3.08
N ALA A 127 -10.73 -26.94 -1.96
CA ALA A 127 -11.50 -26.18 -0.97
C ALA A 127 -10.72 -24.99 -0.37
N PHE A 128 -9.40 -25.07 -0.29
CA PHE A 128 -8.57 -23.95 0.20
C PHE A 128 -8.70 -22.72 -0.70
N GLY A 129 -8.99 -22.90 -1.98
CA GLY A 129 -9.20 -21.81 -2.94
C GLY A 129 -10.34 -20.86 -2.58
N VAL A 130 -11.23 -21.21 -1.65
CA VAL A 130 -12.30 -20.33 -1.14
C VAL A 130 -11.76 -19.04 -0.53
N THR A 131 -10.51 -19.04 -0.07
CA THR A 131 -9.87 -17.85 0.52
C THR A 131 -9.42 -16.85 -0.53
N LEU A 132 -9.08 -17.28 -1.75
CA LEU A 132 -8.46 -16.46 -2.79
C LEU A 132 -9.28 -15.23 -3.19
N PRO A 133 -10.61 -15.33 -3.43
CA PRO A 133 -11.40 -14.19 -3.87
C PRO A 133 -11.28 -12.99 -2.94
N THR A 134 -11.41 -13.21 -1.64
CA THR A 134 -11.41 -12.12 -0.63
C THR A 134 -10.02 -11.78 -0.13
N ASN A 135 -9.13 -12.76 -0.05
CA ASN A 135 -7.78 -12.53 0.44
C ASN A 135 -6.89 -11.85 -0.61
N ASP A 136 -7.05 -12.21 -1.88
CA ASP A 136 -6.09 -11.82 -2.93
C ASP A 136 -6.75 -11.11 -4.12
N LEU A 137 -7.68 -11.75 -4.82
CA LEU A 137 -8.14 -11.31 -6.13
C LEU A 137 -8.86 -9.97 -6.10
N VAL A 138 -9.68 -9.69 -5.08
CA VAL A 138 -10.41 -8.43 -4.92
C VAL A 138 -9.47 -7.22 -4.86
N TRP A 139 -8.23 -7.42 -4.42
CA TRP A 139 -7.23 -6.36 -4.25
C TRP A 139 -6.40 -6.10 -5.50
N TRP A 140 -6.42 -6.97 -6.50
CA TRP A 140 -5.57 -6.86 -7.68
C TRP A 140 -5.82 -5.58 -8.46
N VAL A 141 -7.06 -5.32 -8.82
CA VAL A 141 -7.42 -4.13 -9.60
C VAL A 141 -7.13 -2.83 -8.84
N PRO A 142 -7.63 -2.64 -7.61
CA PRO A 142 -7.40 -1.37 -6.91
C PRO A 142 -5.94 -1.13 -6.57
N PHE A 143 -5.16 -2.15 -6.19
CA PHE A 143 -3.73 -1.97 -5.92
C PHE A 143 -2.95 -1.64 -7.20
N ALA A 144 -3.24 -2.31 -8.31
CA ALA A 144 -2.64 -1.97 -9.60
C ALA A 144 -2.93 -0.51 -10.00
N LEU A 145 -4.17 -0.03 -9.80
CA LEU A 145 -4.53 1.36 -10.11
C LEU A 145 -3.80 2.38 -9.22
N ILE A 146 -3.62 2.06 -7.92
CA ILE A 146 -2.83 2.90 -7.01
C ILE A 146 -1.38 2.98 -7.50
N LEU A 147 -0.78 1.84 -7.85
CA LEU A 147 0.61 1.76 -8.33
C LEU A 147 0.80 2.48 -9.67
N LEU A 148 -0.14 2.34 -10.61
CA LEU A 148 -0.11 3.07 -11.88
C LEU A 148 -0.17 4.59 -11.68
N ARG A 149 -0.99 5.06 -10.72
CA ARG A 149 -1.04 6.48 -10.40
C ARG A 149 0.25 6.96 -9.75
N ALA A 150 0.79 6.19 -8.82
CA ALA A 150 2.07 6.51 -8.18
C ALA A 150 3.20 6.57 -9.21
N TRP A 151 3.24 5.61 -10.13
CA TRP A 151 4.20 5.58 -11.24
C TRP A 151 4.13 6.88 -12.07
N ARG A 152 2.92 7.27 -12.51
CA ARG A 152 2.72 8.50 -13.30
C ARG A 152 3.17 9.74 -12.54
N ALA A 153 2.85 9.84 -11.25
CA ALA A 153 3.22 10.97 -10.41
C ALA A 153 4.75 11.10 -10.22
N HIS A 154 5.50 9.99 -10.27
CA HIS A 154 6.96 10.00 -10.13
C HIS A 154 7.70 10.05 -11.48
N ALA A 155 7.04 9.68 -12.59
CA ALA A 155 7.62 9.69 -13.93
C ALA A 155 7.51 11.07 -14.63
N GLU A 156 6.63 11.96 -14.18
CA GLU A 156 6.55 13.33 -14.72
C GLU A 156 7.74 14.13 -14.18
N PRO A 157 8.72 14.53 -15.04
CA PRO A 157 9.80 15.41 -14.62
C PRO A 157 9.16 16.74 -14.19
N ALA A 158 9.67 17.32 -13.10
CA ALA A 158 9.32 18.68 -12.69
C ALA A 158 9.59 19.63 -13.87
N ARG A 159 8.51 20.05 -14.55
CA ARG A 159 8.56 21.07 -15.60
C ARG A 159 8.60 22.46 -14.97
#